data_ddc6e8c262d2f8528fa3a8444347c30f
#
_entry.id   ddc6e8c262d2f8528fa3a8444347c30f
#
_cell.length_a   1.000
_cell.length_b   1.000
_cell.length_c   1.000
_cell.angle_alpha   90.00
_cell.angle_beta   90.00
_cell.angle_gamma   90.00
#
_symmetry.space_group_name_H-M   'P 1'
#
loop_
_entity.id
_entity.type
_entity.pdbx_description
1 polymer ?
#
loop_
_entity_poly.entity_id
_entity_poly.type
_entity_poly.pdbx_seq_one_letter_code
_entity_poly.pdbx_strand_id
1 'polypeptide(L)'
;MELKIGQNTYETKQVTGNFPIEFYKTTGFDIFDLEDVDLSVLNRYEIMLNIAYVLTGRTDTIEEFANEFTIADLIEAYADIVKCYAETTKPKVESKSEKK
;
A
#
# COMPACT_ATOMS: atom_id res chain seq x y z
N MET A 1 12.34 -3.68 3.11
CA MET A 1 11.60 -4.58 2.21
C MET A 1 11.38 -3.86 0.90
N GLU A 2 11.38 -4.59 -0.20
CA GLU A 2 11.27 -3.97 -1.52
C GLU A 2 9.94 -4.28 -2.15
N LEU A 3 9.43 -3.31 -2.88
CA LEU A 3 8.22 -3.45 -3.68
C LEU A 3 8.60 -3.29 -5.13
N LYS A 4 8.23 -4.27 -5.95
CA LYS A 4 8.53 -4.22 -7.38
C LYS A 4 7.25 -3.98 -8.17
N ILE A 5 7.26 -2.94 -9.00
CA ILE A 5 6.15 -2.64 -9.89
C ILE A 5 6.73 -2.53 -11.29
N GLY A 6 6.40 -3.51 -12.14
CA GLY A 6 6.99 -3.57 -13.46
C GLY A 6 8.48 -3.80 -13.36
N GLN A 7 9.25 -2.92 -13.95
CA GLN A 7 10.71 -3.04 -13.89
C GLN A 7 11.32 -2.16 -12.82
N ASN A 8 10.50 -1.41 -12.10
CA ASN A 8 10.97 -0.52 -11.06
C ASN A 8 10.94 -1.21 -9.71
N THR A 9 11.96 -0.96 -8.90
CA THR A 9 12.03 -1.49 -7.55
C THR A 9 12.06 -0.32 -6.58
N TYR A 10 11.20 -0.38 -5.58
CA TYR A 10 11.07 0.69 -4.59
C TYR A 10 11.35 0.14 -3.21
N GLU A 11 12.06 0.93 -2.40
CA GLU A 11 12.27 0.57 -1.02
C GLU A 11 11.05 0.98 -0.22
N THR A 12 10.50 0.06 0.58
CA THR A 12 9.31 0.39 1.36
C THR A 12 9.71 0.87 2.73
N LYS A 13 8.83 1.68 3.33
CA LYS A 13 9.05 2.24 4.65
C LYS A 13 8.09 1.63 5.64
N GLN A 14 8.43 1.74 6.91
CA GLN A 14 7.56 1.25 7.96
C GLN A 14 6.27 2.04 7.96
N VAL A 15 5.16 1.35 8.01
CA VAL A 15 3.86 2.00 8.08
C VAL A 15 3.62 2.41 9.54
N THR A 16 3.31 3.67 9.74
CA THR A 16 3.10 4.21 11.07
C THR A 16 1.63 4.20 11.43
N GLY A 17 1.34 4.47 12.70
CA GLY A 17 -0.04 4.53 13.15
C GLY A 17 -0.87 5.64 12.53
N ASN A 18 -0.21 6.56 11.85
CA ASN A 18 -0.92 7.64 11.18
C ASN A 18 -1.45 7.23 9.80
N PHE A 19 -1.01 6.09 9.28
CA PHE A 19 -1.36 5.68 7.94
C PHE A 19 -2.85 5.58 7.69
N PRO A 20 -3.65 4.94 8.56
CA PRO A 20 -5.08 4.83 8.26
C PRO A 20 -5.76 6.19 8.11
N ILE A 21 -5.31 7.18 8.87
CA ILE A 21 -5.87 8.52 8.81
C ILE A 21 -5.47 9.19 7.50
N GLU A 22 -4.20 9.12 7.16
CA GLU A 22 -3.71 9.70 5.91
C GLU A 22 -4.37 9.02 4.70
N PHE A 23 -4.50 7.71 4.77
CA PHE A 23 -5.13 6.96 3.70
C PHE A 23 -6.57 7.41 3.48
N TYR A 24 -7.31 7.57 4.57
CA TYR A 24 -8.70 8.00 4.47
C TYR A 24 -8.79 9.41 3.87
N LYS A 25 -7.90 10.31 4.29
CA LYS A 25 -7.90 11.67 3.75
C LYS A 25 -7.62 11.69 2.26
N THR A 26 -6.78 10.77 1.80
CA THR A 26 -6.38 10.75 0.40
C THR A 26 -7.39 10.06 -0.49
N THR A 27 -7.94 8.93 -0.02
CA THR A 27 -8.79 8.10 -0.87
C THR A 27 -10.26 8.19 -0.55
N GLY A 28 -10.60 8.58 0.68
CA GLY A 28 -11.99 8.52 1.13
C GLY A 28 -12.42 7.15 1.60
N PHE A 29 -11.50 6.18 1.63
CA PHE A 29 -11.81 4.83 2.07
C PHE A 29 -11.16 4.51 3.40
N ASP A 30 -11.86 3.71 4.20
CA ASP A 30 -11.35 3.23 5.47
C ASP A 30 -10.58 1.94 5.22
N ILE A 31 -9.28 1.98 5.47
CA ILE A 31 -8.43 0.82 5.19
C ILE A 31 -8.86 -0.41 5.98
N PHE A 32 -9.50 -0.21 7.13
CA PHE A 32 -9.94 -1.33 7.97
C PHE A 32 -11.21 -1.99 7.46
N ASP A 33 -11.95 -1.29 6.61
CA ASP A 33 -13.23 -1.78 6.11
C ASP A 33 -13.20 -2.20 4.66
N LEU A 34 -12.02 -2.26 4.06
CA LEU A 34 -11.94 -2.51 2.62
C LEU A 34 -12.55 -3.84 2.21
N GLU A 35 -12.50 -4.83 3.08
CA GLU A 35 -13.05 -6.14 2.74
C GLU A 35 -14.56 -6.14 2.71
N ASP A 36 -15.18 -5.17 3.39
CA ASP A 36 -16.63 -5.10 3.47
C ASP A 36 -17.21 -4.14 2.45
N VAL A 37 -16.37 -3.53 1.62
CA VAL A 37 -16.81 -2.55 0.66
C VAL A 37 -16.85 -3.19 -0.71
N ASP A 38 -17.96 -2.96 -1.43
CA ASP A 38 -18.10 -3.46 -2.80
C ASP A 38 -17.39 -2.48 -3.73
N LEU A 39 -16.16 -2.81 -4.08
CA LEU A 39 -15.30 -1.90 -4.83
C LEU A 39 -15.42 -2.15 -6.33
N SER A 40 -15.54 -1.06 -7.08
CA SER A 40 -15.39 -1.16 -8.52
C SER A 40 -13.94 -1.45 -8.86
N VAL A 41 -13.70 -1.82 -10.11
CA VAL A 41 -12.34 -2.09 -10.56
C VAL A 41 -11.47 -0.83 -10.43
N LEU A 42 -12.05 0.32 -10.79
CA LEU A 42 -11.30 1.57 -10.69
C LEU A 42 -10.98 1.91 -9.24
N ASN A 43 -11.93 1.72 -8.33
CA ASN A 43 -11.68 2.01 -6.92
C ASN A 43 -10.59 1.12 -6.36
N ARG A 44 -10.59 -0.16 -6.73
CA ARG A 44 -9.55 -1.07 -6.28
C ARG A 44 -8.19 -0.63 -6.80
N TYR A 45 -8.12 -0.20 -8.06
CA TYR A 45 -6.89 0.29 -8.64
C TYR A 45 -6.38 1.51 -7.87
N GLU A 46 -7.28 2.45 -7.61
CA GLU A 46 -6.91 3.67 -6.90
C GLU A 46 -6.39 3.36 -5.49
N ILE A 47 -7.06 2.44 -4.80
CA ILE A 47 -6.65 2.07 -3.45
C ILE A 47 -5.26 1.44 -3.47
N MET A 48 -5.02 0.52 -4.41
CA MET A 48 -3.72 -0.14 -4.49
C MET A 48 -2.61 0.85 -4.84
N LEU A 49 -2.91 1.78 -5.74
CA LEU A 49 -1.93 2.81 -6.10
C LEU A 49 -1.59 3.67 -4.88
N ASN A 50 -2.60 4.05 -4.11
CA ASN A 50 -2.36 4.89 -2.93
C ASN A 50 -1.58 4.14 -1.85
N ILE A 51 -1.87 2.86 -1.65
CA ILE A 51 -1.11 2.07 -0.69
C ILE A 51 0.36 2.01 -1.10
N ALA A 52 0.60 1.73 -2.38
CA ALA A 52 1.97 1.67 -2.88
C ALA A 52 2.68 3.01 -2.73
N TYR A 53 1.96 4.10 -3.02
CA TYR A 53 2.54 5.44 -2.90
C TYR A 53 2.99 5.71 -1.45
N VAL A 54 2.13 5.39 -0.48
CA VAL A 54 2.48 5.62 0.92
C VAL A 54 3.61 4.70 1.35
N LEU A 55 3.58 3.44 0.91
CA LEU A 55 4.62 2.48 1.29
C LEU A 55 6.00 2.92 0.84
N THR A 56 6.09 3.61 -0.29
CA THR A 56 7.39 4.03 -0.80
C THR A 56 7.86 5.34 -0.20
N GLY A 57 7.00 6.02 0.56
CA GLY A 57 7.39 7.23 1.27
C GLY A 57 7.79 8.37 0.36
N ARG A 58 7.18 8.44 -0.81
CA ARG A 58 7.55 9.47 -1.78
C ARG A 58 7.08 10.84 -1.32
N THR A 59 7.79 11.87 -1.77
CA THR A 59 7.44 13.24 -1.45
C THR A 59 6.90 14.00 -2.66
N ASP A 60 6.89 13.36 -3.83
CA ASP A 60 6.29 13.97 -5.02
C ASP A 60 4.79 13.64 -5.05
N THR A 61 4.14 13.92 -6.16
CA THR A 61 2.70 13.66 -6.25
C THR A 61 2.44 12.21 -6.62
N ILE A 62 1.23 11.76 -6.31
CA ILE A 62 0.85 10.39 -6.66
C ILE A 62 0.79 10.25 -8.19
N GLU A 63 0.46 11.32 -8.89
CA GLU A 63 0.44 11.29 -10.36
C GLU A 63 1.83 11.04 -10.92
N GLU A 64 2.84 11.68 -10.33
CA GLU A 64 4.22 11.47 -10.78
C GLU A 64 4.66 10.04 -10.53
N PHE A 65 4.27 9.50 -9.38
CA PHE A 65 4.56 8.11 -9.06
C PHE A 65 3.89 7.18 -10.07
N ALA A 66 2.61 7.43 -10.35
CA ALA A 66 1.84 6.57 -11.24
C ALA A 66 2.35 6.57 -12.67
N ASN A 67 3.05 7.64 -13.06
CA ASN A 67 3.59 7.73 -14.41
C ASN A 67 4.85 6.89 -14.61
N GLU A 68 5.35 6.25 -13.56
CA GLU A 68 6.58 5.46 -13.65
C GLU A 68 6.34 4.02 -14.10
N PHE A 69 5.08 3.62 -14.23
CA PHE A 69 4.75 2.25 -14.63
C PHE A 69 3.43 2.26 -15.37
N THR A 70 3.09 1.12 -15.98
CA THR A 70 1.84 1.01 -16.73
C THR A 70 0.73 0.49 -15.83
N ILE A 71 -0.50 0.56 -16.35
CA ILE A 71 -1.65 0.01 -15.66
C ILE A 71 -1.44 -1.48 -15.37
N ALA A 72 -0.96 -2.21 -16.37
CA ALA A 72 -0.74 -3.65 -16.22
C ALA A 72 0.31 -3.93 -15.14
N ASP A 73 1.36 -3.10 -15.09
CA ASP A 73 2.40 -3.27 -14.08
C ASP A 73 1.83 -3.17 -12.68
N LEU A 74 0.97 -2.19 -12.44
CA LEU A 74 0.40 -2.02 -11.10
C LEU A 74 -0.53 -3.17 -10.75
N ILE A 75 -1.38 -3.59 -11.70
CA ILE A 75 -2.30 -4.68 -11.45
C ILE A 75 -1.54 -5.95 -11.10
N GLU A 76 -0.46 -6.23 -11.81
CA GLU A 76 0.34 -7.41 -11.52
C GLU A 76 1.04 -7.31 -10.18
N ALA A 77 1.22 -6.10 -9.68
CA ALA A 77 1.88 -5.89 -8.41
C ALA A 77 0.93 -5.91 -7.21
N TYR A 78 -0.37 -6.06 -7.44
CA TYR A 78 -1.34 -6.00 -6.35
C TYR A 78 -0.98 -6.92 -5.18
N ALA A 79 -0.64 -8.18 -5.50
CA ALA A 79 -0.32 -9.14 -4.45
C ALA A 79 0.92 -8.71 -3.66
N ASP A 80 1.91 -8.17 -4.35
CA ASP A 80 3.12 -7.70 -3.69
C ASP A 80 2.85 -6.47 -2.85
N ILE A 81 1.97 -5.59 -3.31
CA ILE A 81 1.60 -4.41 -2.55
C ILE A 81 0.93 -4.82 -1.23
N VAL A 82 -0.01 -5.76 -1.31
CA VAL A 82 -0.69 -6.25 -0.12
C VAL A 82 0.29 -6.93 0.82
N LYS A 83 1.21 -7.71 0.27
CA LYS A 83 2.21 -8.39 1.07
C LYS A 83 3.11 -7.39 1.78
N CYS A 84 3.58 -6.38 1.07
CA CYS A 84 4.42 -5.34 1.66
C CYS A 84 3.67 -4.59 2.76
N TYR A 85 2.40 -4.28 2.51
CA TYR A 85 1.60 -3.60 3.52
C TYR A 85 1.48 -4.46 4.77
N ALA A 86 1.19 -5.76 4.60
CA ALA A 86 1.05 -6.65 5.73
C ALA A 86 2.35 -6.74 6.53
N GLU A 87 3.49 -6.83 5.84
CA GLU A 87 4.77 -6.93 6.52
C GLU A 87 5.13 -5.65 7.26
N THR A 88 4.84 -4.51 6.67
CA THR A 88 5.24 -3.24 7.26
C THR A 88 4.31 -2.78 8.37
N THR A 89 3.17 -3.45 8.56
CA THR A 89 2.26 -3.10 9.65
C THR A 89 2.37 -4.04 10.85
N LYS A 90 3.28 -5.03 10.80
CA LYS A 90 3.47 -5.92 11.93
C LYS A 90 4.03 -5.18 13.13
N PRO A 91 3.77 -5.67 14.33
CA PRO A 91 4.34 -5.03 15.52
C PRO A 91 5.85 -4.99 15.44
N LYS A 92 6.42 -3.94 15.96
CA LYS A 92 7.86 -3.80 15.94
C LYS A 92 8.54 -4.87 16.79
N VAL A 93 7.88 -5.29 17.88
CA VAL A 93 8.42 -6.29 18.75
C VAL A 93 7.63 -7.56 18.51
N GLU A 94 8.35 -8.58 18.11
CA GLU A 94 7.73 -9.86 17.94
C GLU A 94 7.46 -10.36 19.31
N SER A 95 6.28 -10.61 19.55
CA SER A 95 5.98 -11.02 20.84
C SER A 95 6.23 -12.39 21.01
N LYS A 96 6.74 -12.60 21.65
CA LYS A 96 6.76 -13.71 21.98
C LYS A 96 5.55 -14.11 22.43
N SER A 97 4.91 -13.43 22.39
CA SER A 97 3.81 -13.70 22.73
C SER A 97 3.03 -14.66 22.25
N GLU A 98 3.07 -14.84 21.74
CA GLU A 98 2.46 -15.66 21.29
C GLU A 98 2.61 -16.78 21.68
N LYS A 99 3.05 -16.82 22.37
CA LYS A 99 3.28 -17.68 22.69
C LYS A 99 2.78 -18.20 23.35
N LYS A 100 2.53 -18.03 23.53
CA LYS A 100 2.18 -18.54 24.04
C LYS A 100 1.98 -19.04 24.09
#